data_4e0380223918fc3db93cd2aa68efa4a3
#
_entry.id   4e0380223918fc3db93cd2aa68efa4a3
#
_cell.length_a   1.000
_cell.length_b   1.000
_cell.length_c   1.000
_cell.angle_alpha   90.00
_cell.angle_beta   90.00
_cell.angle_gamma   90.00
#
_symmetry.space_group_name_H-M   'P 1'
#
loop_
_entity.id
_entity.type
_entity.pdbx_description
1 polymer ?
#
loop_
_entity_poly.entity_id
_entity_poly.type
_entity_poly.pdbx_seq_one_letter_code
_entity_poly.pdbx_strand_id
1 'polypeptide(L)'
;MTEDEKKEQEPVQDPLNAPEKKPEPAPAPAPAVTRERETIHEIRYVEPPEKKKGSKLKIIGVLILILLIGVVAVFATLNVTVYAPVAGAAYPYTTTYNVWFPLGQTVDVSGISMVALSTGEEMLIAVDGNTQKIDVGENKLISERRAIVKTLGMTIVDTNFQIFLNYRGLSDPKTANFYLSVKTSQQVPQFIVNLLLPKDIRAVPA
;
A
#
# COMPACT_ATOMS: atom_id res chain seq x y z
N MET A 1 42.09 -13.39 23.83
CA MET A 1 41.58 -13.63 25.17
C MET A 1 40.10 -13.62 25.06
N THR A 2 39.65 -14.82 25.03
CA THR A 2 38.49 -15.52 25.63
C THR A 2 37.17 -15.09 25.04
N GLU A 3 36.58 -15.89 24.09
CA GLU A 3 35.77 -17.12 24.34
C GLU A 3 34.60 -16.86 25.27
N ASP A 4 33.39 -16.93 24.70
CA ASP A 4 32.40 -17.87 25.21
C ASP A 4 31.27 -18.13 24.19
N GLU A 5 31.32 -19.35 23.69
CA GLU A 5 30.30 -20.06 22.93
C GLU A 5 29.20 -20.51 23.90
N LYS A 6 27.94 -20.20 23.65
CA LYS A 6 26.83 -20.85 24.34
C LYS A 6 25.87 -21.48 23.31
N LYS A 7 26.18 -22.77 23.09
CA LYS A 7 25.26 -23.76 22.52
C LYS A 7 24.07 -23.93 23.45
N GLU A 8 22.88 -23.81 22.93
CA GLU A 8 21.66 -24.27 23.60
C GLU A 8 21.02 -25.41 22.81
N GLN A 9 20.83 -26.50 23.54
CA GLN A 9 20.43 -27.82 23.07
C GLN A 9 18.93 -27.89 22.75
N GLU A 10 18.60 -28.56 21.64
CA GLU A 10 17.26 -29.08 21.36
C GLU A 10 16.87 -30.23 22.28
N PRO A 11 15.64 -30.32 22.75
CA PRO A 11 15.13 -31.51 23.41
C PRO A 11 14.60 -32.54 22.40
N VAL A 12 15.12 -33.71 22.51
CA VAL A 12 14.71 -34.95 21.87
C VAL A 12 13.30 -35.32 22.35
N GLN A 13 12.37 -35.57 21.43
CA GLN A 13 11.08 -36.21 21.72
C GLN A 13 11.14 -37.70 21.45
N ASP A 14 10.82 -38.46 22.52
CA ASP A 14 10.66 -39.91 22.55
C ASP A 14 9.41 -40.39 21.79
N PRO A 15 9.48 -41.46 21.02
CA PRO A 15 8.34 -42.10 20.39
C PRO A 15 7.93 -43.38 21.15
N LEU A 16 6.91 -43.32 21.98
CA LEU A 16 6.26 -44.56 22.48
C LEU A 16 4.88 -44.22 23.11
N ASN A 17 3.82 -44.39 22.33
CA ASN A 17 2.55 -44.89 22.86
C ASN A 17 1.60 -45.28 21.70
N ALA A 18 1.62 -46.58 21.42
CA ALA A 18 0.62 -47.22 20.58
C ALA A 18 -0.52 -47.73 21.47
N PRO A 19 -1.78 -47.50 21.21
CA PRO A 19 -2.87 -48.13 21.93
C PRO A 19 -3.21 -49.51 21.35
N GLU A 20 -3.31 -50.40 22.26
CA GLU A 20 -3.61 -51.82 22.24
C GLU A 20 -5.01 -52.14 21.59
N LYS A 21 -5.00 -53.14 20.74
CA LYS A 21 -6.12 -53.66 19.99
C LYS A 21 -6.93 -54.63 20.85
N LYS A 22 -8.18 -54.28 21.19
CA LYS A 22 -9.11 -55.13 21.96
C LYS A 22 -9.76 -56.18 21.04
N PRO A 23 -9.84 -57.46 21.48
CA PRO A 23 -10.35 -58.52 20.64
C PRO A 23 -11.87 -58.57 20.55
N GLU A 24 -12.32 -58.96 19.38
CA GLU A 24 -13.67 -59.17 18.93
C GLU A 24 -14.32 -60.43 19.58
N PRO A 25 -15.56 -60.36 20.06
CA PRO A 25 -16.28 -61.54 20.51
C PRO A 25 -17.05 -62.23 19.38
N ALA A 26 -17.04 -63.57 19.43
CA ALA A 26 -17.59 -64.53 18.48
C ALA A 26 -19.13 -64.49 18.34
N PRO A 27 -19.65 -64.98 17.21
CA PRO A 27 -21.08 -64.87 16.88
C PRO A 27 -21.96 -65.96 17.57
N ALA A 28 -23.12 -65.51 18.05
CA ALA A 28 -24.18 -66.38 18.59
C ALA A 28 -25.14 -66.89 17.50
N PRO A 29 -25.80 -68.06 17.67
CA PRO A 29 -26.52 -68.75 16.61
C PRO A 29 -27.92 -68.19 16.34
N ALA A 30 -28.37 -68.39 15.11
CA ALA A 30 -29.65 -67.94 14.58
C ALA A 30 -30.87 -68.63 15.17
N PRO A 31 -31.97 -67.94 15.41
CA PRO A 31 -33.30 -68.56 15.55
C PRO A 31 -34.10 -68.53 14.26
N ALA A 32 -34.98 -69.55 14.18
CA ALA A 32 -35.74 -70.03 13.04
C ALA A 32 -36.73 -69.01 12.45
N VAL A 33 -36.91 -69.20 11.15
CA VAL A 33 -37.84 -68.58 10.22
C VAL A 33 -39.29 -68.71 10.64
N THR A 34 -40.00 -67.59 10.76
CA THR A 34 -41.47 -67.53 10.61
C THR A 34 -41.76 -66.59 9.46
N ARG A 35 -42.25 -67.13 8.36
CA ARG A 35 -42.72 -66.38 7.20
C ARG A 35 -44.09 -65.74 7.54
N GLU A 36 -44.13 -64.49 7.81
CA GLU A 36 -45.31 -63.65 7.67
C GLU A 36 -45.15 -62.81 6.38
N ARG A 37 -46.19 -62.91 5.59
CA ARG A 37 -46.37 -62.13 4.35
C ARG A 37 -46.69 -60.72 4.76
N GLU A 38 -45.68 -59.87 4.75
CA GLU A 38 -45.90 -58.45 4.85
C GLU A 38 -45.96 -57.83 3.45
N THR A 39 -47.07 -57.19 3.21
CA THR A 39 -47.44 -56.38 2.09
C THR A 39 -46.37 -55.28 1.99
N ILE A 40 -45.61 -55.31 0.91
CA ILE A 40 -44.63 -54.28 0.57
C ILE A 40 -45.37 -52.98 0.26
N HIS A 41 -45.50 -52.09 1.25
CA HIS A 41 -45.77 -50.70 1.00
C HIS A 41 -44.47 -50.11 0.41
N GLU A 42 -44.51 -49.87 -0.88
CA GLU A 42 -43.48 -49.11 -1.61
C GLU A 42 -43.39 -47.74 -0.99
N ILE A 43 -42.48 -47.59 -0.02
CA ILE A 43 -42.14 -46.30 0.55
C ILE A 43 -41.35 -45.56 -0.54
N ARG A 44 -42.04 -44.72 -1.29
CA ARG A 44 -41.45 -43.75 -2.19
C ARG A 44 -40.57 -42.84 -1.32
N TYR A 45 -39.28 -43.10 -1.33
CA TYR A 45 -38.30 -42.15 -0.79
C TYR A 45 -38.41 -40.88 -1.60
N VAL A 46 -39.09 -39.88 -1.04
CA VAL A 46 -39.00 -38.50 -1.53
C VAL A 46 -37.63 -38.03 -1.11
N GLU A 47 -36.69 -37.96 -2.07
CA GLU A 47 -35.41 -37.35 -1.85
C GLU A 47 -35.62 -35.93 -1.25
N PRO A 48 -35.02 -35.61 -0.08
CA PRO A 48 -35.15 -34.30 0.47
C PRO A 48 -34.55 -33.29 -0.53
N PRO A 49 -35.22 -32.15 -0.77
CA PRO A 49 -34.75 -31.16 -1.74
C PRO A 49 -33.33 -30.78 -1.42
N GLU A 50 -32.42 -31.03 -2.35
CA GLU A 50 -31.02 -30.59 -2.25
C GLU A 50 -30.99 -29.10 -1.89
N LYS A 51 -30.58 -28.80 -0.68
CA LYS A 51 -30.32 -27.44 -0.24
C LYS A 51 -29.21 -26.90 -1.13
N LYS A 52 -29.57 -26.09 -2.12
CA LYS A 52 -28.62 -25.33 -2.97
C LYS A 52 -27.69 -24.47 -2.10
N LYS A 53 -26.64 -25.09 -1.62
CA LYS A 53 -25.55 -24.47 -0.86
C LYS A 53 -24.67 -23.64 -1.81
N GLY A 54 -25.19 -22.62 -2.46
CA GLY A 54 -24.44 -21.93 -3.49
C GLY A 54 -24.59 -20.41 -3.53
N SER A 55 -25.60 -19.86 -2.85
CA SER A 55 -25.96 -18.46 -3.06
C SER A 55 -25.04 -17.46 -2.30
N LYS A 56 -24.65 -17.75 -1.08
CA LYS A 56 -23.90 -16.80 -0.24
C LYS A 56 -22.51 -16.47 -0.77
N LEU A 57 -21.79 -17.48 -1.27
CA LEU A 57 -20.44 -17.28 -1.82
C LEU A 57 -20.45 -16.45 -3.12
N LYS A 58 -21.47 -16.64 -3.96
CA LYS A 58 -21.67 -15.83 -5.18
C LYS A 58 -21.98 -14.38 -4.86
N ILE A 59 -22.83 -14.14 -3.84
CA ILE A 59 -23.16 -12.77 -3.39
C ILE A 59 -21.93 -12.06 -2.84
N ILE A 60 -21.12 -12.74 -2.03
CA ILE A 60 -19.85 -12.19 -1.52
C ILE A 60 -18.89 -11.87 -2.67
N GLY A 61 -18.77 -12.78 -3.66
CA GLY A 61 -17.93 -12.55 -4.84
C GLY A 61 -18.36 -11.32 -5.65
N VAL A 62 -19.68 -11.14 -5.85
CA VAL A 62 -20.21 -9.95 -6.54
C VAL A 62 -19.97 -8.68 -5.73
N LEU A 63 -20.13 -8.70 -4.40
CA LEU A 63 -19.85 -7.55 -3.54
C LEU A 63 -18.38 -7.14 -3.59
N ILE A 64 -17.45 -8.10 -3.54
CA ILE A 64 -16.01 -7.85 -3.68
C ILE A 64 -15.71 -7.26 -5.06
N LEU A 65 -16.32 -7.78 -6.12
CA LEU A 65 -16.12 -7.26 -7.47
C LEU A 65 -16.61 -5.81 -7.59
N ILE A 66 -17.79 -5.49 -7.07
CA ILE A 66 -18.33 -4.12 -7.06
C ILE A 66 -17.43 -3.18 -6.27
N LEU A 67 -16.93 -3.61 -5.11
CA LEU A 67 -16.00 -2.83 -4.29
C LEU A 67 -14.69 -2.57 -5.05
N LEU A 68 -14.16 -3.58 -5.73
CA LEU A 68 -12.93 -3.46 -6.52
C LEU A 68 -13.11 -2.50 -7.70
N ILE A 69 -14.24 -2.59 -8.42
CA ILE A 69 -14.59 -1.63 -9.49
C ILE A 69 -14.71 -0.21 -8.91
N GLY A 70 -15.34 -0.05 -7.75
CA GLY A 70 -15.45 1.22 -7.06
C GLY A 70 -14.08 1.85 -6.73
N VAL A 71 -13.17 1.04 -6.19
CA VAL A 71 -11.79 1.48 -5.90
C VAL A 71 -11.07 1.90 -7.18
N VAL A 72 -11.14 1.10 -8.23
CA VAL A 72 -10.54 1.45 -9.53
C VAL A 72 -11.12 2.73 -10.09
N ALA A 73 -12.44 2.94 -10.01
CA ALA A 73 -13.09 4.16 -10.48
C ALA A 73 -12.62 5.40 -9.70
N VAL A 74 -12.44 5.30 -8.37
CA VAL A 74 -11.90 6.39 -7.54
C VAL A 74 -10.51 6.78 -8.02
N PHE A 75 -9.60 5.81 -8.23
CA PHE A 75 -8.24 6.10 -8.69
C PHE A 75 -8.20 6.59 -10.15
N ALA A 76 -9.03 6.04 -11.03
CA ALA A 76 -9.08 6.43 -12.44
C ALA A 76 -9.63 7.86 -12.66
N THR A 77 -10.47 8.34 -11.73
CA THR A 77 -11.06 9.69 -11.80
C THR A 77 -10.32 10.73 -10.96
N LEU A 78 -9.21 10.34 -10.31
CA LEU A 78 -8.40 11.22 -9.48
C LEU A 78 -7.75 12.29 -10.39
N ASN A 79 -8.08 13.54 -10.13
CA ASN A 79 -7.56 14.70 -10.84
C ASN A 79 -6.95 15.68 -9.83
N VAL A 80 -5.74 16.16 -10.13
CA VAL A 80 -5.05 17.17 -9.34
C VAL A 80 -4.93 18.44 -10.17
N THR A 81 -5.39 19.54 -9.61
CA THR A 81 -5.26 20.87 -10.23
C THR A 81 -4.48 21.76 -9.27
N VAL A 82 -3.46 22.44 -9.82
CA VAL A 82 -2.59 23.33 -9.05
C VAL A 82 -2.90 24.79 -9.40
N TYR A 83 -3.04 25.62 -8.37
CA TYR A 83 -3.36 27.04 -8.45
C TYR A 83 -2.33 27.90 -7.71
N ALA A 84 -2.46 29.21 -7.86
CA ALA A 84 -1.76 30.15 -6.99
C ALA A 84 -2.17 29.96 -5.53
N PRO A 85 -1.25 30.17 -4.56
CA PRO A 85 -1.54 30.00 -3.14
C PRO A 85 -2.54 31.03 -2.63
N VAL A 86 -3.24 30.69 -1.56
CA VAL A 86 -4.09 31.65 -0.84
C VAL A 86 -3.22 32.42 0.14
N ALA A 87 -3.25 33.73 0.08
CA ALA A 87 -2.48 34.60 0.97
C ALA A 87 -2.81 34.35 2.46
N GLY A 88 -1.76 34.31 3.30
CA GLY A 88 -1.94 34.15 4.76
C GLY A 88 -2.22 32.72 5.22
N ALA A 89 -2.06 31.71 4.35
CA ALA A 89 -2.19 30.31 4.77
C ALA A 89 -1.10 29.92 5.77
N ALA A 90 -1.48 29.21 6.84
CA ALA A 90 -0.55 28.55 7.75
C ALA A 90 -0.19 27.14 7.25
N TYR A 91 1.03 26.69 7.52
CA TYR A 91 1.56 25.38 7.05
C TYR A 91 2.02 24.52 8.24
N PRO A 92 1.09 24.03 9.08
CA PRO A 92 1.43 23.30 10.31
C PRO A 92 1.91 21.86 10.06
N TYR A 93 1.63 21.29 8.88
CA TYR A 93 1.98 19.91 8.57
C TYR A 93 3.21 19.88 7.66
N THR A 94 4.17 19.00 7.97
CA THR A 94 5.40 18.83 7.19
C THR A 94 5.63 17.35 6.91
N THR A 95 5.93 17.02 5.66
CA THR A 95 6.38 15.69 5.25
C THR A 95 7.69 15.86 4.51
N THR A 96 8.71 15.08 4.89
CA THR A 96 10.04 15.16 4.30
C THR A 96 10.39 13.86 3.57
N TYR A 97 11.01 13.99 2.42
CA TYR A 97 11.50 12.90 1.59
C TYR A 97 12.98 13.09 1.28
N ASN A 98 13.71 11.99 1.27
CA ASN A 98 15.03 11.95 0.67
C ASN A 98 14.84 11.63 -0.82
N VAL A 99 15.29 12.53 -1.70
CA VAL A 99 15.06 12.44 -3.14
C VAL A 99 16.36 12.56 -3.92
N TRP A 100 16.42 11.83 -5.03
CA TRP A 100 17.57 11.82 -5.95
C TRP A 100 17.14 12.38 -7.29
N PHE A 101 17.63 13.56 -7.63
CA PHE A 101 17.34 14.24 -8.88
C PHE A 101 18.42 13.94 -9.92
N PRO A 102 18.04 13.43 -11.11
CA PRO A 102 18.96 13.32 -12.22
C PRO A 102 19.36 14.73 -12.71
N LEU A 103 20.65 14.97 -12.86
CA LEU A 103 21.16 16.26 -13.34
C LEU A 103 20.83 16.49 -14.82
N GLY A 104 20.42 17.70 -15.15
CA GLY A 104 20.10 18.12 -16.52
C GLY A 104 18.81 17.55 -17.08
N GLN A 105 18.02 16.83 -16.28
CA GLN A 105 16.73 16.30 -16.69
C GLN A 105 15.59 17.07 -16.02
N THR A 106 14.52 17.28 -16.79
CA THR A 106 13.30 17.88 -16.24
C THR A 106 12.54 16.83 -15.43
N VAL A 107 12.21 17.19 -14.20
CA VAL A 107 11.40 16.40 -13.28
C VAL A 107 10.16 17.22 -12.93
N ASP A 108 8.99 16.65 -13.06
CA ASP A 108 7.74 17.27 -12.65
C ASP A 108 7.36 16.82 -11.24
N VAL A 109 7.32 17.75 -10.31
CA VAL A 109 6.88 17.51 -8.93
C VAL A 109 5.57 18.24 -8.71
N SER A 110 4.47 17.54 -8.69
CA SER A 110 3.13 18.11 -8.46
C SER A 110 2.76 19.24 -9.43
N GLY A 111 3.10 19.09 -10.72
CA GLY A 111 2.84 20.13 -11.74
C GLY A 111 3.82 21.30 -11.68
N ILE A 112 4.95 21.15 -10.96
CA ILE A 112 6.03 22.11 -10.91
C ILE A 112 7.22 21.48 -11.64
N SER A 113 7.62 22.09 -12.75
CA SER A 113 8.75 21.63 -13.55
C SER A 113 10.06 22.05 -12.90
N MET A 114 10.94 21.10 -12.59
CA MET A 114 12.23 21.34 -11.96
C MET A 114 13.37 20.70 -12.76
N VAL A 115 14.50 21.41 -12.84
CA VAL A 115 15.73 20.89 -13.43
C VAL A 115 16.88 21.18 -12.47
N ALA A 116 17.61 20.16 -12.06
CA ALA A 116 18.81 20.31 -11.27
C ALA A 116 20.04 20.39 -12.19
N LEU A 117 20.85 21.44 -12.04
CA LEU A 117 22.06 21.70 -12.80
C LEU A 117 23.22 21.89 -11.83
N SER A 118 24.31 21.15 -12.02
CA SER A 118 25.53 21.33 -11.22
C SER A 118 26.59 22.10 -12.03
N THR A 119 27.19 23.06 -11.42
CA THR A 119 28.34 23.80 -11.98
C THR A 119 29.65 23.45 -11.25
N GLY A 120 29.71 22.28 -10.59
CA GLY A 120 30.84 21.81 -9.80
C GLY A 120 30.60 22.00 -8.30
N GLU A 121 30.82 23.19 -7.79
CA GLU A 121 30.64 23.50 -6.36
C GLU A 121 29.25 24.01 -6.01
N GLU A 122 28.49 24.46 -7.01
CA GLU A 122 27.19 25.08 -6.81
C GLU A 122 26.07 24.21 -7.44
N MET A 123 24.90 24.20 -6.81
CA MET A 123 23.70 23.61 -7.35
C MET A 123 22.73 24.70 -7.79
N LEU A 124 22.36 24.65 -9.06
CA LEU A 124 21.33 25.50 -9.63
C LEU A 124 20.05 24.66 -9.81
N ILE A 125 18.93 25.18 -9.35
CA ILE A 125 17.61 24.57 -9.61
C ILE A 125 16.82 25.56 -10.45
N ALA A 126 16.45 25.14 -11.66
CA ALA A 126 15.47 25.83 -12.45
C ALA A 126 14.06 25.31 -12.09
N VAL A 127 13.17 26.23 -11.73
CA VAL A 127 11.77 25.93 -11.34
C VAL A 127 10.86 26.77 -12.20
N ASP A 128 10.01 26.14 -12.99
CA ASP A 128 9.12 26.80 -13.94
C ASP A 128 9.88 27.86 -14.81
N GLY A 129 11.12 27.54 -15.19
CA GLY A 129 12.00 28.40 -15.96
C GLY A 129 12.80 29.44 -15.17
N ASN A 130 12.57 29.61 -13.86
CA ASN A 130 13.32 30.49 -12.99
C ASN A 130 14.47 29.74 -12.30
N THR A 131 15.71 30.18 -12.53
CA THR A 131 16.88 29.52 -11.92
C THR A 131 17.21 30.13 -10.57
N GLN A 132 17.43 29.26 -9.59
CA GLN A 132 17.83 29.61 -8.22
C GLN A 132 19.07 28.82 -7.84
N LYS A 133 20.01 29.47 -7.15
CA LYS A 133 21.18 28.83 -6.54
C LYS A 133 20.78 28.25 -5.19
N ILE A 134 21.28 27.06 -4.87
CA ILE A 134 21.12 26.41 -3.55
C ILE A 134 22.50 25.91 -3.11
N ASP A 135 22.92 26.35 -1.93
CA ASP A 135 24.16 25.88 -1.31
C ASP A 135 23.93 24.59 -0.52
N VAL A 136 24.99 23.80 -0.29
CA VAL A 136 24.90 22.56 0.48
C VAL A 136 24.41 22.85 1.90
N GLY A 137 23.35 22.17 2.32
CA GLY A 137 22.72 22.35 3.62
C GLY A 137 21.72 23.50 3.70
N GLU A 138 21.64 24.36 2.67
CA GLU A 138 20.62 25.42 2.61
C GLU A 138 19.23 24.83 2.44
N ASN A 139 18.27 25.34 3.22
CA ASN A 139 16.84 24.99 3.08
C ASN A 139 16.11 26.12 2.37
N LYS A 140 15.84 25.94 1.09
CA LYS A 140 15.28 26.97 0.22
C LYS A 140 13.84 26.71 -0.16
N LEU A 141 13.00 27.72 -0.03
CA LEU A 141 11.64 27.70 -0.56
C LEU A 141 11.69 27.75 -2.09
N ILE A 142 11.21 26.70 -2.73
CA ILE A 142 11.23 26.54 -4.18
C ILE A 142 9.91 26.97 -4.80
N SER A 143 8.81 26.60 -4.19
CA SER A 143 7.49 26.93 -4.71
C SER A 143 6.45 26.95 -3.60
N GLU A 144 5.46 27.82 -3.80
CA GLU A 144 4.26 27.91 -2.99
C GLU A 144 3.04 27.85 -3.90
N ARG A 145 2.13 26.90 -3.68
CA ARG A 145 0.97 26.63 -4.53
C ARG A 145 -0.22 26.14 -3.69
N ARG A 146 -1.36 26.01 -4.34
CA ARG A 146 -2.57 25.38 -3.80
C ARG A 146 -2.93 24.18 -4.67
N ALA A 147 -3.13 23.02 -4.09
CA ALA A 147 -3.58 21.82 -4.78
C ALA A 147 -5.03 21.52 -4.41
N ILE A 148 -5.84 21.26 -5.43
CA ILE A 148 -7.19 20.75 -5.31
C ILE A 148 -7.21 19.36 -5.92
N VAL A 149 -7.46 18.35 -5.09
CA VAL A 149 -7.59 16.95 -5.52
C VAL A 149 -9.06 16.59 -5.59
N LYS A 150 -9.52 16.16 -6.76
CA LYS A 150 -10.90 15.74 -7.01
C LYS A 150 -10.94 14.29 -7.44
N THR A 151 -12.00 13.59 -7.06
CA THR A 151 -12.36 12.26 -7.57
C THR A 151 -13.87 12.17 -7.71
N LEU A 152 -14.36 11.52 -8.76
CA LEU A 152 -15.79 11.41 -9.05
C LEU A 152 -16.53 12.76 -9.01
N GLY A 153 -15.84 13.86 -9.39
CA GLY A 153 -16.38 15.22 -9.35
C GLY A 153 -16.40 15.89 -7.97
N MET A 154 -16.06 15.18 -6.90
CA MET A 154 -16.00 15.71 -5.53
C MET A 154 -14.58 16.14 -5.16
N THR A 155 -14.45 17.24 -4.42
CA THR A 155 -13.17 17.66 -3.85
C THR A 155 -12.89 16.86 -2.59
N ILE A 156 -11.77 16.12 -2.58
CA ILE A 156 -11.31 15.33 -1.43
C ILE A 156 -10.20 16.01 -0.64
N VAL A 157 -9.37 16.82 -1.31
CA VAL A 157 -8.31 17.63 -0.68
C VAL A 157 -8.30 19.01 -1.32
N ASP A 158 -8.20 20.04 -0.51
CA ASP A 158 -7.97 21.43 -0.92
C ASP A 158 -6.96 22.03 0.05
N THR A 159 -5.70 22.10 -0.35
CA THR A 159 -4.61 22.49 0.54
C THR A 159 -3.63 23.44 -0.14
N ASN A 160 -3.19 24.44 0.60
CA ASN A 160 -1.99 25.18 0.21
C ASN A 160 -0.75 24.37 0.59
N PHE A 161 0.28 24.43 -0.22
CA PHE A 161 1.52 23.74 0.06
C PHE A 161 2.73 24.57 -0.33
N GLN A 162 3.82 24.35 0.40
CA GLN A 162 5.15 24.91 0.13
C GLN A 162 6.12 23.77 -0.07
N ILE A 163 6.97 23.89 -1.08
CA ILE A 163 8.06 22.95 -1.35
C ILE A 163 9.37 23.60 -0.97
N PHE A 164 10.09 22.97 -0.05
CA PHE A 164 11.46 23.31 0.30
C PHE A 164 12.40 22.23 -0.19
N LEU A 165 13.54 22.66 -0.72
CA LEU A 165 14.66 21.77 -1.02
C LEU A 165 15.85 22.13 -0.13
N ASN A 166 16.48 21.08 0.40
CA ASN A 166 17.75 21.17 1.08
C ASN A 166 18.77 20.32 0.34
N TYR A 167 19.75 20.94 -0.28
CA TYR A 167 20.77 20.25 -1.05
C TYR A 167 21.76 19.54 -0.12
N ARG A 168 21.98 18.24 -0.36
CA ARG A 168 22.86 17.38 0.46
C ARG A 168 24.18 17.03 -0.21
N GLY A 169 24.35 17.40 -1.48
CA GLY A 169 25.51 17.06 -2.28
C GLY A 169 25.17 16.12 -3.44
N LEU A 170 26.16 15.75 -4.20
CA LEU A 170 26.02 14.76 -5.27
C LEU A 170 26.12 13.35 -4.69
N SER A 171 25.20 12.48 -5.10
CA SER A 171 25.30 11.03 -4.82
C SER A 171 26.23 10.34 -5.81
N ASP A 172 26.24 10.82 -7.05
CA ASP A 172 27.08 10.40 -8.15
C ASP A 172 27.21 11.56 -9.16
N PRO A 173 28.11 11.49 -10.19
CA PRO A 173 28.33 12.60 -11.14
C PRO A 173 27.07 13.02 -11.94
N LYS A 174 26.00 12.24 -11.90
CA LYS A 174 24.77 12.50 -12.65
C LYS A 174 23.54 12.70 -11.77
N THR A 175 23.70 12.59 -10.45
CA THR A 175 22.56 12.57 -9.51
C THR A 175 22.83 13.41 -8.27
N ALA A 176 21.99 14.38 -8.02
CA ALA A 176 22.02 15.22 -6.82
C ALA A 176 21.04 14.67 -5.75
N ASN A 177 21.47 14.73 -4.50
CA ASN A 177 20.65 14.32 -3.35
C ASN A 177 20.08 15.56 -2.65
N PHE A 178 18.77 15.52 -2.38
CA PHE A 178 18.06 16.57 -1.65
C PHE A 178 17.15 16.00 -0.58
N TYR A 179 16.93 16.77 0.47
CA TYR A 179 15.71 16.64 1.27
C TYR A 179 14.64 17.53 0.67
N LEU A 180 13.56 16.90 0.23
CA LEU A 180 12.35 17.56 -0.23
C LEU A 180 11.37 17.63 0.95
N SER A 181 11.09 18.83 1.45
CA SER A 181 10.09 19.04 2.50
C SER A 181 8.86 19.70 1.92
N VAL A 182 7.73 19.04 2.05
CA VAL A 182 6.42 19.55 1.67
C VAL A 182 5.69 19.99 2.92
N LYS A 183 5.43 21.28 3.05
CA LYS A 183 4.60 21.84 4.11
C LYS A 183 3.20 22.09 3.58
N THR A 184 2.17 21.69 4.33
CA THR A 184 0.77 21.80 3.90
C THR A 184 -0.09 22.51 4.93
N SER A 185 -1.14 23.20 4.46
CA SER A 185 -2.10 23.89 5.32
C SER A 185 -3.09 22.94 6.00
N GLN A 186 -3.29 21.76 5.43
CA GLN A 186 -4.13 20.70 5.98
C GLN A 186 -3.36 19.38 6.00
N GLN A 187 -3.78 18.46 6.87
CA GLN A 187 -3.23 17.12 6.89
C GLN A 187 -3.61 16.39 5.59
N VAL A 188 -2.62 16.08 4.76
CA VAL A 188 -2.80 15.34 3.53
C VAL A 188 -2.39 13.88 3.77
N PRO A 189 -3.23 12.89 3.45
CA PRO A 189 -2.86 11.49 3.55
C PRO A 189 -1.61 11.19 2.73
N GLN A 190 -0.68 10.43 3.30
CA GLN A 190 0.64 10.16 2.70
C GLN A 190 0.55 9.51 1.32
N PHE A 191 -0.48 8.66 1.08
CA PHE A 191 -0.66 8.05 -0.24
C PHE A 191 -0.97 9.09 -1.33
N ILE A 192 -1.64 10.21 -0.99
CA ILE A 192 -1.87 11.32 -1.94
C ILE A 192 -0.57 12.05 -2.21
N VAL A 193 0.24 12.33 -1.18
CA VAL A 193 1.55 12.96 -1.36
C VAL A 193 2.44 12.09 -2.25
N ASN A 194 2.45 10.78 -2.02
CA ASN A 194 3.22 9.83 -2.84
C ASN A 194 2.74 9.76 -4.31
N LEU A 195 1.45 10.00 -4.58
CA LEU A 195 0.92 10.08 -5.95
C LEU A 195 1.37 11.36 -6.68
N LEU A 196 1.70 12.41 -5.93
CA LEU A 196 2.18 13.69 -6.46
C LEU A 196 3.69 13.69 -6.72
N LEU A 197 4.42 12.74 -6.13
CA LEU A 197 5.84 12.57 -6.39
C LEU A 197 6.04 11.86 -7.74
N PRO A 198 6.93 12.35 -8.60
CA PRO A 198 7.19 11.73 -9.89
C PRO A 198 7.81 10.36 -9.71
N LYS A 199 7.43 9.43 -10.59
CA LYS A 199 7.97 8.06 -10.59
C LYS A 199 9.43 8.00 -11.06
N ASP A 200 9.86 9.05 -11.74
CA ASP A 200 11.19 9.14 -12.35
C ASP A 200 12.28 9.52 -11.35
N ILE A 201 11.91 9.93 -10.15
CA ILE A 201 12.83 10.17 -9.05
C ILE A 201 12.66 9.14 -7.95
N ARG A 202 13.79 8.72 -7.40
CA ARG A 202 13.76 7.90 -6.20
C ARG A 202 13.42 8.80 -5.02
N ALA A 203 12.27 8.59 -4.38
CA ALA A 203 11.85 9.31 -3.19
C ALA A 203 11.61 8.31 -2.05
N VAL A 204 12.22 8.55 -0.89
CA VAL A 204 12.06 7.72 0.31
C VAL A 204 11.66 8.65 1.45
N PRO A 205 10.61 8.36 2.23
CA PRO A 205 10.30 9.12 3.45
C PRO A 205 11.53 9.22 4.36
N ALA A 206 11.80 10.42 4.87
CA ALA A 206 12.95 10.69 5.73
C ALA A 206 12.58 10.55 7.21
#